data_0f0f49787c9392f47d5dc0d9f16d29d2
#
_entry.id   0f0f49787c9392f47d5dc0d9f16d29d2
#
_cell.length_a   1.000
_cell.length_b   1.000
_cell.length_c   1.000
_cell.angle_alpha   90.00
_cell.angle_beta   90.00
_cell.angle_gamma   90.00
#
_symmetry.space_group_name_H-M   'P 1'
#
loop_
_entity.id
_entity.type
_entity.pdbx_description
1 polymer ?
#
loop_
_entity_poly.entity_id
_entity_poly.type
_entity_poly.pdbx_seq_one_letter_code
_entity_poly.pdbx_strand_id
1 'polypeptide(L)'
;MSKIPAVLQRVAKFPVIGSPLFIISNPKLVIAQCTNGVIGSMPALNARPASQLDEWLHEITEALAAHDRANPGNPSAPFAINQIVHKSNDRLDHDMQLCAKYKVPVIITSLGAREDVNQAVHAWGGVSVREIRSVPWGGVVMHDVINNVFAHKAIDKGADGLIPVAAGAGGHASAKSPFAMIQEIRQWFDGPVALSGAIASGGAILAAQAMGADFAYIGSAFIATHEARAVDAYKQMICDSNSDDIVYSNFYTGVLGNYLKGSIRNAGMDPD
;
A
#
# COMPACT_ATOMS: atom_id res chain seq x y z
N MET A 1 -16.61 5.48 15.35
CA MET A 1 -16.44 5.62 13.90
C MET A 1 -15.04 6.13 13.66
N SER A 2 -14.28 5.49 12.79
CA SER A 2 -12.92 5.92 12.50
C SER A 2 -12.90 7.29 11.81
N LYS A 3 -11.85 8.09 12.10
CA LYS A 3 -11.67 9.41 11.49
C LYS A 3 -10.90 9.28 10.16
N ILE A 4 -11.60 8.91 9.10
CA ILE A 4 -10.99 8.72 7.78
C ILE A 4 -10.75 10.10 7.12
N PRO A 5 -9.52 10.43 6.68
CA PRO A 5 -9.23 11.63 5.90
C PRO A 5 -10.10 11.76 4.64
N ALA A 6 -10.49 12.97 4.29
CA ALA A 6 -11.40 13.24 3.16
C ALA A 6 -10.90 12.67 1.83
N VAL A 7 -9.58 12.65 1.60
CA VAL A 7 -8.96 12.08 0.41
C VAL A 7 -9.21 10.56 0.30
N LEU A 8 -9.28 9.87 1.42
CA LEU A 8 -9.56 8.43 1.47
C LEU A 8 -11.07 8.13 1.43
N GLN A 9 -11.93 9.08 1.84
CA GLN A 9 -13.39 8.91 1.78
C GLN A 9 -13.94 8.94 0.34
N ARG A 10 -13.22 9.54 -0.61
CA ARG A 10 -13.60 9.57 -2.04
C ARG A 10 -13.57 8.19 -2.70
N VAL A 11 -13.05 7.18 -2.04
CA VAL A 11 -12.92 5.80 -2.54
C VAL A 11 -14.21 5.00 -2.34
N ALA A 12 -15.32 5.57 -2.72
CA ALA A 12 -16.63 5.06 -2.32
C ALA A 12 -17.06 3.72 -2.96
N LYS A 13 -16.33 3.16 -3.94
CA LYS A 13 -16.77 1.90 -4.53
C LYS A 13 -16.32 0.67 -3.74
N PHE A 14 -15.05 0.61 -3.42
CA PHE A 14 -14.48 -0.52 -2.70
C PHE A 14 -13.55 -0.03 -1.59
N PRO A 15 -13.69 -0.50 -0.36
CA PRO A 15 -12.78 -0.19 0.74
C PRO A 15 -11.48 -0.99 0.59
N VAL A 16 -10.76 -0.76 -0.50
CA VAL A 16 -9.58 -1.53 -0.89
C VAL A 16 -8.43 -0.61 -1.27
N ILE A 17 -7.27 -0.92 -0.76
CA ILE A 17 -5.98 -0.40 -1.22
C ILE A 17 -5.23 -1.53 -1.91
N GLY A 18 -4.87 -1.36 -3.18
CA GLY A 18 -3.95 -2.27 -3.86
C GLY A 18 -2.55 -2.12 -3.26
N SER A 19 -2.00 -3.20 -2.73
CA SER A 19 -0.66 -3.21 -2.13
C SER A 19 0.42 -2.83 -3.16
N PRO A 20 1.43 -2.03 -2.80
CA PRO A 20 2.56 -1.74 -3.69
C PRO A 20 3.42 -2.99 -3.87
N LEU A 21 3.42 -3.54 -5.08
CA LEU A 21 4.09 -4.80 -5.40
C LEU A 21 5.46 -4.50 -6.02
N PHE A 22 6.53 -4.90 -5.33
CA PHE A 22 7.91 -4.71 -5.80
C PHE A 22 8.11 -5.37 -7.18
N ILE A 23 8.69 -4.61 -8.13
CA ILE A 23 8.88 -4.97 -9.54
C ILE A 23 7.56 -5.03 -10.35
N ILE A 24 6.46 -5.46 -9.75
CA ILE A 24 5.21 -5.83 -10.41
C ILE A 24 4.29 -4.62 -10.63
N SER A 25 4.09 -3.77 -9.60
CA SER A 25 3.29 -2.56 -9.75
C SER A 25 3.94 -1.57 -10.72
N ASN A 26 3.14 -0.99 -11.59
CA ASN A 26 3.52 -0.04 -12.64
C ASN A 26 2.34 0.93 -12.90
N PRO A 27 2.50 1.99 -13.70
CA PRO A 27 1.42 2.94 -13.96
C PRO A 27 0.12 2.31 -14.47
N LYS A 28 0.19 1.32 -15.37
CA LYS A 28 -1.01 0.66 -15.92
C LYS A 28 -1.84 0.01 -14.83
N LEU A 29 -1.20 -0.69 -13.88
CA LEU A 29 -1.89 -1.32 -12.75
C LEU A 29 -2.51 -0.26 -11.83
N VAL A 30 -1.75 0.78 -11.49
CA VAL A 30 -2.25 1.87 -10.62
C VAL A 30 -3.45 2.57 -11.25
N ILE A 31 -3.36 2.93 -12.54
CA ILE A 31 -4.44 3.60 -13.27
C ILE A 31 -5.68 2.69 -13.30
N ALA A 32 -5.51 1.41 -13.65
CA ALA A 32 -6.63 0.46 -13.70
C ALA A 32 -7.30 0.30 -12.32
N GLN A 33 -6.53 0.22 -11.25
CA GLN A 33 -7.06 0.17 -9.89
C GLN A 33 -7.86 1.44 -9.56
N CYS A 34 -7.29 2.63 -9.78
CA CYS A 34 -7.92 3.89 -9.43
C CYS A 34 -9.20 4.16 -10.24
N THR A 35 -9.20 3.92 -11.54
CA THR A 35 -10.37 4.11 -12.40
C THR A 35 -11.51 3.11 -12.12
N ASN A 36 -11.21 2.00 -11.44
CA ASN A 36 -12.18 1.03 -10.96
C ASN A 36 -12.55 1.19 -9.48
N GLY A 37 -12.13 2.28 -8.84
CA GLY A 37 -12.55 2.63 -7.46
C GLY A 37 -11.77 1.92 -6.35
N VAL A 38 -10.55 1.47 -6.64
CA VAL A 38 -9.56 0.94 -5.69
C VAL A 38 -8.44 1.96 -5.54
N ILE A 39 -7.94 2.22 -4.35
CA ILE A 39 -6.71 3.01 -4.17
C ILE A 39 -5.55 2.21 -4.76
N GLY A 40 -5.07 2.62 -5.94
CA GLY A 40 -3.94 1.97 -6.61
C GLY A 40 -2.62 2.39 -5.99
N SER A 41 -1.64 1.49 -5.92
CA SER A 41 -0.33 1.86 -5.41
C SER A 41 0.84 1.19 -6.12
N MET A 42 2.00 1.86 -6.03
CA MET A 42 3.28 1.29 -6.49
C MET A 42 4.45 1.77 -5.61
N PRO A 43 5.52 0.97 -5.48
CA PRO A 43 6.77 1.43 -4.90
C PRO A 43 7.46 2.46 -5.80
N ALA A 44 7.96 3.57 -5.25
CA ALA A 44 8.82 4.50 -5.98
C ALA A 44 10.05 3.80 -6.57
N LEU A 45 10.61 2.84 -5.83
CA LEU A 45 11.78 2.05 -6.24
C LEU A 45 11.54 1.12 -7.44
N ASN A 46 10.30 0.95 -7.91
CA ASN A 46 10.02 0.21 -9.15
C ASN A 46 10.41 1.00 -10.40
N ALA A 47 10.44 2.33 -10.33
CA ALA A 47 10.94 3.18 -11.40
C ALA A 47 12.48 3.08 -11.47
N ARG A 48 13.01 2.56 -12.56
CA ARG A 48 14.44 2.34 -12.78
C ARG A 48 14.78 2.64 -14.24
N PRO A 49 15.60 3.67 -14.50
CA PRO A 49 16.34 4.53 -13.54
C PRO A 49 15.44 5.45 -12.71
N ALA A 50 16.04 6.18 -11.72
CA ALA A 50 15.27 7.05 -10.82
C ALA A 50 14.44 8.12 -11.57
N SER A 51 14.95 8.64 -12.69
CA SER A 51 14.26 9.61 -13.55
C SER A 51 12.92 9.11 -14.10
N GLN A 52 12.75 7.80 -14.23
CA GLN A 52 11.49 7.19 -14.71
C GLN A 52 10.31 7.46 -13.75
N LEU A 53 10.57 7.78 -12.49
CA LEU A 53 9.50 8.09 -11.54
C LEU A 53 8.74 9.36 -11.94
N ASP A 54 9.43 10.36 -12.48
CA ASP A 54 8.80 11.59 -13.00
C ASP A 54 7.82 11.28 -14.16
N GLU A 55 8.24 10.46 -15.10
CA GLU A 55 7.41 10.01 -16.22
C GLU A 55 6.18 9.24 -15.74
N TRP A 56 6.38 8.32 -14.81
CA TRP A 56 5.30 7.48 -14.27
C TRP A 56 4.26 8.28 -13.46
N LEU A 57 4.71 9.23 -12.65
CA LEU A 57 3.81 10.11 -11.90
C LEU A 57 3.03 11.03 -12.83
N HIS A 58 3.66 11.53 -13.91
CA HIS A 58 2.99 12.29 -14.95
C HIS A 58 1.91 11.44 -15.65
N GLU A 59 2.26 10.24 -16.10
CA GLU A 59 1.33 9.29 -16.76
C GLU A 59 0.09 9.02 -15.87
N ILE A 60 0.31 8.68 -14.60
CA ILE A 60 -0.78 8.40 -13.66
C ILE A 60 -1.66 9.64 -13.48
N THR A 61 -1.06 10.80 -13.22
CA THR A 61 -1.80 12.02 -12.94
C THR A 61 -2.66 12.45 -14.13
N GLU A 62 -2.11 12.42 -15.35
CA GLU A 62 -2.83 12.79 -16.56
C GLU A 62 -3.95 11.80 -16.89
N ALA A 63 -3.68 10.50 -16.74
CA ALA A 63 -4.69 9.46 -17.02
C ALA A 63 -5.88 9.56 -16.05
N LEU A 64 -5.62 9.76 -14.76
CA LEU A 64 -6.69 9.91 -13.76
C LEU A 64 -7.46 11.22 -13.98
N ALA A 65 -6.79 12.32 -14.28
CA ALA A 65 -7.45 13.59 -14.61
C ALA A 65 -8.30 13.49 -15.89
N ALA A 66 -7.85 12.76 -16.90
CA ALA A 66 -8.61 12.50 -18.12
C ALA A 66 -9.86 11.64 -17.83
N HIS A 67 -9.70 10.60 -17.01
CA HIS A 67 -10.82 9.75 -16.57
C HIS A 67 -11.87 10.58 -15.82
N ASP A 68 -11.46 11.42 -14.88
CA ASP A 68 -12.36 12.23 -14.05
C ASP A 68 -13.14 13.26 -14.88
N ARG A 69 -12.49 13.88 -15.88
CA ARG A 69 -13.18 14.76 -16.83
C ARG A 69 -14.24 14.03 -17.67
N ALA A 70 -13.92 12.80 -18.07
CA ALA A 70 -14.84 11.97 -18.87
C ALA A 70 -15.96 11.34 -18.03
N ASN A 71 -15.76 11.15 -16.74
CA ASN A 71 -16.65 10.44 -15.83
C ASN A 71 -16.94 11.24 -14.56
N PRO A 72 -17.55 12.45 -14.62
CA PRO A 72 -17.73 13.33 -13.46
C PRO A 72 -18.62 12.70 -12.36
N GLY A 73 -19.52 11.78 -12.73
CA GLY A 73 -20.34 11.03 -11.78
C GLY A 73 -19.66 9.80 -11.16
N ASN A 74 -18.44 9.48 -11.60
CA ASN A 74 -17.68 8.32 -11.16
C ASN A 74 -16.16 8.62 -11.22
N PRO A 75 -15.66 9.56 -10.40
CA PRO A 75 -14.26 9.93 -10.42
C PRO A 75 -13.37 8.76 -9.96
N SER A 76 -12.12 8.81 -10.36
CA SER A 76 -11.10 7.85 -9.94
C SER A 76 -10.84 7.90 -8.43
N ALA A 77 -10.45 6.77 -7.86
CA ALA A 77 -9.87 6.72 -6.52
C ALA A 77 -8.49 7.42 -6.51
N PRO A 78 -8.04 7.94 -5.36
CA PRO A 78 -6.68 8.46 -5.24
C PRO A 78 -5.66 7.35 -5.41
N PHE A 79 -4.44 7.71 -5.83
CA PHE A 79 -3.33 6.77 -5.87
C PHE A 79 -2.36 6.96 -4.71
N ALA A 80 -1.55 5.94 -4.45
CA ALA A 80 -0.54 5.95 -3.41
C ALA A 80 0.85 5.60 -3.96
N ILE A 81 1.90 6.22 -3.40
CA ILE A 81 3.29 5.85 -3.66
C ILE A 81 3.92 5.32 -2.38
N ASN A 82 4.51 4.14 -2.47
CA ASN A 82 5.24 3.58 -1.34
C ASN A 82 6.68 4.07 -1.34
N GLN A 83 7.13 4.52 -0.17
CA GLN A 83 8.47 4.99 0.12
C GLN A 83 9.13 4.10 1.18
N ILE A 84 10.25 3.52 0.84
CA ILE A 84 11.12 2.86 1.82
C ILE A 84 11.89 3.96 2.55
N VAL A 85 11.56 4.18 3.83
CA VAL A 85 12.16 5.27 4.61
C VAL A 85 13.40 4.84 5.40
N HIS A 86 13.89 3.63 5.16
CA HIS A 86 15.13 3.14 5.75
C HIS A 86 16.35 3.90 5.18
N LYS A 87 17.38 4.09 6.00
CA LYS A 87 18.62 4.81 5.66
C LYS A 87 19.39 4.24 4.46
N SER A 88 19.11 3.01 4.05
CA SER A 88 19.73 2.40 2.85
C SER A 88 19.09 2.87 1.54
N ASN A 89 17.98 3.62 1.60
CA ASN A 89 17.37 4.20 0.42
C ASN A 89 17.99 5.58 0.14
N ASP A 90 18.96 5.61 -0.73
CA ASP A 90 19.67 6.82 -1.18
C ASP A 90 18.85 7.70 -2.13
N ARG A 91 17.71 7.19 -2.63
CA ARG A 91 16.79 7.90 -3.52
C ARG A 91 15.69 8.66 -2.80
N LEU A 92 15.52 8.47 -1.48
CA LEU A 92 14.34 8.92 -0.76
C LEU A 92 14.04 10.41 -0.98
N ASP A 93 15.05 11.27 -0.85
CA ASP A 93 14.86 12.72 -1.00
C ASP A 93 14.43 13.11 -2.42
N HIS A 94 15.04 12.50 -3.44
CA HIS A 94 14.67 12.69 -4.84
C HIS A 94 13.22 12.24 -5.09
N ASP A 95 12.86 11.04 -4.65
CA ASP A 95 11.55 10.46 -4.87
C ASP A 95 10.45 11.24 -4.11
N MET A 96 10.76 11.76 -2.91
CA MET A 96 9.86 12.63 -2.15
C MET A 96 9.63 13.98 -2.83
N GLN A 97 10.67 14.59 -3.44
CA GLN A 97 10.51 15.82 -4.21
C GLN A 97 9.57 15.63 -5.41
N LEU A 98 9.68 14.51 -6.10
CA LEU A 98 8.75 14.16 -7.19
C LEU A 98 7.33 13.92 -6.67
N CYS A 99 7.17 13.21 -5.56
CA CYS A 99 5.86 13.03 -4.94
C CYS A 99 5.22 14.38 -4.56
N ALA A 100 6.00 15.33 -4.05
CA ALA A 100 5.54 16.70 -3.76
C ALA A 100 5.16 17.48 -5.03
N LYS A 101 5.98 17.40 -6.10
CA LYS A 101 5.70 18.01 -7.41
C LYS A 101 4.33 17.59 -7.96
N TYR A 102 4.01 16.31 -7.88
CA TYR A 102 2.75 15.75 -8.37
C TYR A 102 1.64 15.72 -7.31
N LYS A 103 1.88 16.25 -6.10
CA LYS A 103 0.93 16.27 -4.99
C LYS A 103 0.30 14.89 -4.75
N VAL A 104 1.15 13.86 -4.69
CA VAL A 104 0.71 12.47 -4.49
C VAL A 104 -0.21 12.40 -3.26
N PRO A 105 -1.46 11.96 -3.41
CA PRO A 105 -2.46 12.10 -2.35
C PRO A 105 -2.20 11.19 -1.15
N VAL A 106 -1.56 10.04 -1.35
CA VAL A 106 -1.27 9.07 -0.28
C VAL A 106 0.19 8.59 -0.38
N ILE A 107 0.92 8.69 0.70
CA ILE A 107 2.23 8.06 0.84
C ILE A 107 2.13 6.87 1.78
N ILE A 108 2.61 5.73 1.34
CA ILE A 108 2.77 4.53 2.17
C ILE A 108 4.23 4.46 2.59
N THR A 109 4.52 4.53 3.89
CA THR A 109 5.89 4.45 4.40
C THR A 109 6.18 3.06 4.96
N SER A 110 7.35 2.52 4.64
CA SER A 110 7.79 1.18 5.00
C SER A 110 9.21 1.15 5.58
N LEU A 111 9.51 0.17 6.42
CA LEU A 111 10.83 -0.08 7.02
C LEU A 111 11.35 1.06 7.91
N GLY A 112 10.49 1.55 8.76
CA GLY A 112 10.78 2.57 9.78
C GLY A 112 9.90 3.80 9.63
N ALA A 113 9.66 4.51 10.73
CA ALA A 113 8.87 5.73 10.76
C ALA A 113 9.79 6.96 10.85
N ARG A 114 9.62 7.92 9.94
CA ARG A 114 10.39 9.17 9.88
C ARG A 114 9.48 10.38 9.96
N GLU A 115 9.66 11.18 10.99
CA GLU A 115 8.86 12.37 11.26
C GLU A 115 9.01 13.43 10.16
N ASP A 116 10.23 13.65 9.69
CA ASP A 116 10.54 14.61 8.63
C ASP A 116 9.85 14.26 7.29
N VAL A 117 9.75 12.96 6.96
CA VAL A 117 9.01 12.50 5.79
C VAL A 117 7.52 12.76 5.95
N ASN A 118 6.96 12.43 7.12
CA ASN A 118 5.53 12.64 7.39
C ASN A 118 5.17 14.12 7.37
N GLN A 119 6.00 14.97 7.97
CA GLN A 119 5.84 16.43 7.94
C GLN A 119 5.90 16.99 6.50
N ALA A 120 6.83 16.48 5.66
CA ALA A 120 6.92 16.90 4.26
C ALA A 120 5.64 16.55 3.48
N VAL A 121 5.08 15.35 3.68
CA VAL A 121 3.81 14.95 3.03
C VAL A 121 2.67 15.87 3.46
N HIS A 122 2.57 16.17 4.73
CA HIS A 122 1.54 17.06 5.24
C HIS A 122 1.71 18.51 4.73
N ALA A 123 2.94 18.96 4.45
CA ALA A 123 3.21 20.32 3.98
C ALA A 123 2.90 20.55 2.49
N TRP A 124 2.64 19.53 1.69
CA TRP A 124 2.39 19.69 0.24
C TRP A 124 1.19 20.57 -0.11
N GLY A 125 0.31 20.84 0.84
CA GLY A 125 -0.78 21.80 0.70
C GLY A 125 -0.42 23.27 0.91
N GLY A 126 0.84 23.60 1.25
CA GLY A 126 1.28 24.98 1.51
C GLY A 126 0.85 25.57 2.86
N VAL A 127 0.46 24.72 3.82
CA VAL A 127 -0.03 25.12 5.16
C VAL A 127 0.88 24.54 6.24
N SER A 128 1.03 25.27 7.35
CA SER A 128 1.89 24.84 8.46
C SER A 128 1.38 23.56 9.16
N VAL A 129 2.30 22.76 9.71
CA VAL A 129 2.06 21.45 10.34
C VAL A 129 0.90 21.45 11.38
N ARG A 130 0.57 22.60 11.99
CA ARG A 130 -0.53 22.72 12.97
C ARG A 130 -1.92 22.83 12.33
N GLU A 131 -2.02 23.25 11.07
CA GLU A 131 -3.28 23.50 10.37
C GLU A 131 -3.69 22.37 9.41
N ILE A 132 -2.80 21.44 9.13
CA ILE A 132 -2.93 20.36 8.12
C ILE A 132 -4.04 19.35 8.43
N ARG A 133 -4.43 19.19 9.70
CA ARG A 133 -5.54 18.28 10.08
C ARG A 133 -6.91 18.71 9.53
N SER A 134 -7.02 19.89 8.95
CA SER A 134 -8.26 20.47 8.45
C SER A 134 -8.26 20.88 6.96
N VAL A 135 -7.16 20.68 6.22
CA VAL A 135 -7.07 21.15 4.82
C VAL A 135 -7.28 20.02 3.83
N PRO A 136 -8.16 20.15 2.82
CA PRO A 136 -8.56 19.07 1.89
C PRO A 136 -7.45 18.55 0.96
N TRP A 137 -6.24 19.12 0.95
CA TRP A 137 -5.19 18.87 -0.04
C TRP A 137 -3.82 18.48 0.55
N GLY A 138 -3.70 18.30 1.87
CA GLY A 138 -2.54 17.67 2.47
C GLY A 138 -2.46 16.19 2.10
N GLY A 139 -1.27 15.67 1.80
CA GLY A 139 -1.10 14.24 1.60
C GLY A 139 -1.38 13.46 2.89
N VAL A 140 -1.77 12.21 2.74
CA VAL A 140 -2.01 11.28 3.86
C VAL A 140 -0.87 10.28 3.95
N VAL A 141 -0.36 10.03 5.14
CA VAL A 141 0.66 9.01 5.40
C VAL A 141 0.04 7.78 6.04
N MET A 142 0.11 6.66 5.32
CA MET A 142 -0.21 5.33 5.85
C MET A 142 1.09 4.58 6.12
N HIS A 143 1.23 3.97 7.31
CA HIS A 143 2.47 3.27 7.69
C HIS A 143 2.23 1.79 7.91
N ASP A 144 3.07 0.93 7.29
CA ASP A 144 3.00 -0.50 7.50
C ASP A 144 3.63 -0.92 8.85
N VAL A 145 2.95 -1.78 9.57
CA VAL A 145 3.35 -2.22 10.92
C VAL A 145 3.12 -3.71 11.11
N ILE A 146 4.02 -4.34 11.88
CA ILE A 146 3.96 -5.77 12.18
C ILE A 146 3.56 -6.07 13.64
N ASN A 147 3.41 -5.05 14.47
CA ASN A 147 2.98 -5.16 15.85
C ASN A 147 2.59 -3.77 16.42
N ASN A 148 2.03 -3.77 17.63
CA ASN A 148 1.58 -2.57 18.33
C ASN A 148 2.71 -1.59 18.69
N VAL A 149 3.91 -2.08 18.99
CA VAL A 149 5.06 -1.21 19.32
C VAL A 149 5.41 -0.32 18.12
N PHE A 150 5.46 -0.91 16.93
CA PHE A 150 5.68 -0.14 15.70
C PHE A 150 4.48 0.71 15.31
N ALA A 151 3.25 0.28 15.62
CA ALA A 151 2.05 1.07 15.39
C ALA A 151 2.06 2.37 16.22
N HIS A 152 2.32 2.30 17.52
CA HIS A 152 2.48 3.49 18.36
C HIS A 152 3.58 4.41 17.84
N LYS A 153 4.76 3.85 17.54
CA LYS A 153 5.89 4.62 17.01
C LYS A 153 5.56 5.34 15.69
N ALA A 154 4.76 4.72 14.82
CA ALA A 154 4.36 5.34 13.55
C ALA A 154 3.45 6.55 13.81
N ILE A 155 2.46 6.41 14.68
CA ILE A 155 1.54 7.51 15.04
C ILE A 155 2.26 8.61 15.80
N ASP A 156 3.13 8.29 16.76
CA ASP A 156 3.94 9.27 17.48
C ASP A 156 4.81 10.11 16.55
N LYS A 157 5.21 9.55 15.40
CA LYS A 157 5.97 10.23 14.36
C LYS A 157 5.11 10.90 13.27
N GLY A 158 3.79 10.94 13.48
CA GLY A 158 2.86 11.71 12.66
C GLY A 158 2.29 10.96 11.46
N ALA A 159 2.30 9.63 11.43
CA ALA A 159 1.50 8.89 10.46
C ALA A 159 0.01 9.11 10.73
N ASP A 160 -0.80 9.23 9.67
CA ASP A 160 -2.25 9.43 9.76
C ASP A 160 -3.00 8.12 9.90
N GLY A 161 -2.42 7.04 9.40
CA GLY A 161 -3.05 5.72 9.39
C GLY A 161 -2.06 4.57 9.44
N LEU A 162 -2.59 3.40 9.72
CA LEU A 162 -1.82 2.18 9.93
C LEU A 162 -2.20 1.11 8.90
N ILE A 163 -1.19 0.34 8.48
CA ILE A 163 -1.34 -0.86 7.66
C ILE A 163 -0.81 -2.05 8.46
N PRO A 164 -1.64 -2.69 9.31
CA PRO A 164 -1.21 -3.91 10.00
C PRO A 164 -0.98 -5.04 9.00
N VAL A 165 0.29 -5.46 8.87
CA VAL A 165 0.73 -6.55 8.01
C VAL A 165 0.70 -7.84 8.82
N ALA A 166 -0.46 -8.48 8.83
CA ALA A 166 -0.74 -9.65 9.64
C ALA A 166 -0.30 -10.96 8.99
N ALA A 167 -0.49 -12.08 9.69
CA ALA A 167 -0.27 -13.41 9.15
C ALA A 167 -1.05 -13.63 7.85
N GLY A 168 -0.41 -14.26 6.86
CA GLY A 168 -0.97 -14.49 5.54
C GLY A 168 -0.77 -13.35 4.53
N ALA A 169 -0.18 -12.21 4.93
CA ALA A 169 0.25 -11.21 3.95
C ALA A 169 1.40 -11.76 3.10
N GLY A 170 1.35 -11.55 1.79
CA GLY A 170 2.44 -11.94 0.87
C GLY A 170 3.69 -11.09 1.06
N GLY A 171 4.88 -11.67 0.85
CA GLY A 171 6.14 -11.02 1.15
C GLY A 171 6.39 -10.90 2.65
N HIS A 172 7.13 -9.87 3.09
CA HIS A 172 7.43 -9.66 4.50
C HIS A 172 6.15 -9.47 5.32
N ALA A 173 5.98 -10.29 6.35
CA ALA A 173 4.76 -10.33 7.13
C ALA A 173 5.01 -10.68 8.60
N SER A 174 4.07 -10.30 9.45
CA SER A 174 4.00 -10.78 10.83
C SER A 174 3.41 -12.19 10.89
N ALA A 175 3.74 -12.94 11.94
CA ALA A 175 3.04 -14.16 12.31
C ALA A 175 1.78 -13.89 13.18
N LYS A 176 1.48 -12.63 13.49
CA LYS A 176 0.34 -12.27 14.34
C LYS A 176 -0.98 -12.40 13.58
N SER A 177 -1.97 -12.95 14.29
CA SER A 177 -3.33 -13.04 13.77
C SER A 177 -3.90 -11.66 13.41
N PRO A 178 -4.56 -11.49 12.24
CA PRO A 178 -5.23 -10.25 11.89
C PRO A 178 -6.31 -9.88 12.91
N PHE A 179 -7.03 -10.86 13.48
CA PHE A 179 -8.01 -10.62 14.54
C PHE A 179 -7.39 -9.98 15.78
N ALA A 180 -6.23 -10.47 16.24
CA ALA A 180 -5.54 -9.91 17.39
C ALA A 180 -5.04 -8.49 17.09
N MET A 181 -4.36 -8.29 15.96
CA MET A 181 -3.75 -7.00 15.63
C MET A 181 -4.80 -5.87 15.51
N ILE A 182 -5.93 -6.13 14.83
CA ILE A 182 -6.98 -5.12 14.66
C ILE A 182 -7.62 -4.77 16.01
N GLN A 183 -7.95 -5.77 16.83
CA GLN A 183 -8.56 -5.52 18.15
C GLN A 183 -7.64 -4.71 19.06
N GLU A 184 -6.35 -5.05 19.09
CA GLU A 184 -5.36 -4.32 19.88
C GLU A 184 -5.20 -2.87 19.38
N ILE A 185 -5.10 -2.64 18.09
CA ILE A 185 -4.95 -1.29 17.50
C ILE A 185 -6.21 -0.45 17.80
N ARG A 186 -7.40 -1.01 17.64
CA ARG A 186 -8.66 -0.29 17.83
C ARG A 186 -8.95 0.10 19.30
N GLN A 187 -8.23 -0.45 20.25
CA GLN A 187 -8.34 -0.02 21.67
C GLN A 187 -7.81 1.41 21.89
N TRP A 188 -6.90 1.89 21.05
CA TRP A 188 -6.23 3.17 21.26
C TRP A 188 -6.17 4.07 20.01
N PHE A 189 -6.44 3.54 18.80
CA PHE A 189 -6.36 4.27 17.55
C PHE A 189 -7.68 4.28 16.81
N ASP A 190 -8.21 5.48 16.55
CA ASP A 190 -9.48 5.72 15.83
C ASP A 190 -9.28 6.26 14.39
N GLY A 191 -8.04 6.39 13.93
CA GLY A 191 -7.68 6.78 12.56
C GLY A 191 -7.82 5.65 11.55
N PRO A 192 -7.47 5.89 10.27
CA PRO A 192 -7.63 4.90 9.20
C PRO A 192 -6.72 3.68 9.39
N VAL A 193 -7.30 2.49 9.22
CA VAL A 193 -6.60 1.19 9.28
C VAL A 193 -6.89 0.37 8.03
N ALA A 194 -5.83 -0.04 7.33
CA ALA A 194 -5.90 -0.92 6.18
C ALA A 194 -5.30 -2.30 6.53
N LEU A 195 -6.14 -3.31 6.70
CA LEU A 195 -5.68 -4.65 7.10
C LEU A 195 -5.08 -5.41 5.93
N SER A 196 -3.87 -5.92 6.10
CA SER A 196 -3.20 -6.85 5.18
C SER A 196 -3.10 -8.25 5.80
N GLY A 197 -3.36 -9.28 4.99
CA GLY A 197 -3.20 -10.67 5.36
C GLY A 197 -4.29 -11.57 4.79
N ALA A 198 -3.97 -12.38 3.77
CA ALA A 198 -4.82 -13.39 3.14
C ALA A 198 -6.21 -12.86 2.68
N ILE A 199 -6.30 -11.62 2.23
CA ILE A 199 -7.54 -11.00 1.75
C ILE A 199 -7.52 -11.00 0.22
N ALA A 200 -8.44 -11.76 -0.41
CA ALA A 200 -8.50 -11.88 -1.88
C ALA A 200 -9.95 -11.96 -2.42
N SER A 201 -10.96 -11.86 -1.57
CA SER A 201 -12.37 -11.97 -1.97
C SER A 201 -13.24 -10.90 -1.31
N GLY A 202 -14.42 -10.64 -1.86
CA GLY A 202 -15.39 -9.71 -1.28
C GLY A 202 -15.82 -10.10 0.15
N GLY A 203 -15.95 -11.40 0.43
CA GLY A 203 -16.23 -11.91 1.77
C GLY A 203 -15.11 -11.61 2.76
N ALA A 204 -13.83 -11.73 2.34
CA ALA A 204 -12.68 -11.40 3.17
C ALA A 204 -12.56 -9.88 3.41
N ILE A 205 -12.89 -9.05 2.42
CA ILE A 205 -12.99 -7.59 2.58
C ILE A 205 -14.03 -7.22 3.64
N LEU A 206 -15.23 -7.80 3.54
CA LEU A 206 -16.30 -7.58 4.52
C LEU A 206 -15.89 -8.06 5.92
N ALA A 207 -15.20 -9.19 6.03
CA ALA A 207 -14.68 -9.69 7.29
C ALA A 207 -13.66 -8.72 7.91
N ALA A 208 -12.74 -8.15 7.10
CA ALA A 208 -11.80 -7.14 7.55
C ALA A 208 -12.53 -5.90 8.12
N GLN A 209 -13.58 -5.43 7.43
CA GLN A 209 -14.40 -4.32 7.92
C GLN A 209 -15.14 -4.68 9.21
N ALA A 210 -15.71 -5.88 9.30
CA ALA A 210 -16.39 -6.35 10.50
C ALA A 210 -15.47 -6.44 11.73
N MET A 211 -14.16 -6.70 11.49
CA MET A 211 -13.14 -6.65 12.54
C MET A 211 -12.74 -5.23 12.95
N GLY A 212 -13.13 -4.21 12.18
CA GLY A 212 -12.82 -2.81 12.45
C GLY A 212 -11.79 -2.17 11.53
N ALA A 213 -11.34 -2.84 10.45
CA ALA A 213 -10.54 -2.20 9.42
C ALA A 213 -11.42 -1.27 8.56
N ASP A 214 -10.86 -0.15 8.11
CA ASP A 214 -11.53 0.75 7.16
C ASP A 214 -11.30 0.28 5.72
N PHE A 215 -10.15 -0.34 5.47
CA PHE A 215 -9.73 -0.83 4.16
C PHE A 215 -9.13 -2.24 4.26
N ALA A 216 -9.31 -3.00 3.20
CA ALA A 216 -8.52 -4.20 2.92
C ALA A 216 -7.28 -3.82 2.10
N TYR A 217 -6.11 -4.34 2.46
CA TYR A 217 -4.85 -4.12 1.74
C TYR A 217 -4.48 -5.39 0.99
N ILE A 218 -4.63 -5.36 -0.34
CA ILE A 218 -4.64 -6.56 -1.18
C ILE A 218 -3.47 -6.53 -2.16
N GLY A 219 -2.67 -7.61 -2.19
CA GLY A 219 -1.53 -7.77 -3.09
C GLY A 219 -1.74 -8.86 -4.15
N SER A 220 -1.75 -10.12 -3.74
CA SER A 220 -1.62 -11.29 -4.64
C SER A 220 -2.70 -11.35 -5.73
N ALA A 221 -3.94 -10.97 -5.43
CA ALA A 221 -5.02 -10.93 -6.43
C ALA A 221 -4.70 -9.98 -7.59
N PHE A 222 -4.00 -8.86 -7.33
CA PHE A 222 -3.60 -7.92 -8.38
C PHE A 222 -2.38 -8.37 -9.17
N ILE A 223 -1.56 -9.31 -8.67
CA ILE A 223 -0.45 -9.88 -9.44
C ILE A 223 -0.99 -10.65 -10.66
N ALA A 224 -2.11 -11.33 -10.49
CA ALA A 224 -2.73 -12.16 -11.53
C ALA A 224 -3.48 -11.35 -12.61
N THR A 225 -3.48 -10.02 -12.53
CA THR A 225 -4.16 -9.17 -13.52
C THR A 225 -3.31 -8.92 -14.76
N HIS A 226 -3.94 -8.53 -15.87
CA HIS A 226 -3.24 -8.23 -17.14
C HIS A 226 -2.32 -7.02 -17.00
N GLU A 227 -2.67 -6.03 -16.18
CA GLU A 227 -1.96 -4.78 -15.99
C GLU A 227 -0.68 -4.94 -15.15
N ALA A 228 -0.61 -5.99 -14.33
CA ALA A 228 0.56 -6.28 -13.50
C ALA A 228 1.77 -6.69 -14.36
N ARG A 229 2.94 -6.15 -14.03
CA ARG A 229 4.20 -6.49 -14.70
C ARG A 229 4.80 -7.78 -14.11
N ALA A 230 4.13 -8.88 -14.34
CA ALA A 230 4.58 -10.23 -14.02
C ALA A 230 4.50 -11.10 -15.27
N VAL A 231 5.37 -12.11 -15.36
CA VAL A 231 5.31 -13.08 -16.46
C VAL A 231 4.05 -13.94 -16.34
N ASP A 232 3.45 -14.33 -17.46
CA ASP A 232 2.18 -15.07 -17.48
C ASP A 232 2.24 -16.38 -16.69
N ALA A 233 3.38 -17.09 -16.77
CA ALA A 233 3.59 -18.31 -15.98
C ALA A 233 3.50 -18.08 -14.45
N TYR A 234 3.94 -16.90 -13.96
CA TYR A 234 3.81 -16.57 -12.54
C TYR A 234 2.37 -16.18 -12.17
N LYS A 235 1.68 -15.45 -13.05
CA LYS A 235 0.26 -15.13 -12.89
C LYS A 235 -0.58 -16.41 -12.83
N GLN A 236 -0.32 -17.35 -13.76
CA GLN A 236 -1.00 -18.64 -13.78
C GLN A 236 -0.70 -19.46 -12.51
N MET A 237 0.56 -19.49 -12.07
CA MET A 237 0.94 -20.17 -10.83
C MET A 237 0.16 -19.64 -9.63
N ILE A 238 -0.06 -18.30 -9.51
CA ILE A 238 -0.87 -17.74 -8.44
C ILE A 238 -2.33 -18.20 -8.52
N CYS A 239 -2.89 -18.29 -9.73
CA CYS A 239 -4.27 -18.77 -9.93
C CYS A 239 -4.43 -20.25 -9.57
N ASP A 240 -3.41 -21.05 -9.82
CA ASP A 240 -3.42 -22.52 -9.62
C ASP A 240 -3.05 -22.92 -8.18
N SER A 241 -2.51 -21.99 -7.38
CA SER A 241 -2.03 -22.24 -6.02
C SER A 241 -3.11 -22.05 -4.96
N ASN A 242 -2.90 -22.69 -3.84
CA ASN A 242 -3.74 -22.57 -2.64
C ASN A 242 -2.87 -22.27 -1.40
N SER A 243 -3.43 -22.30 -0.19
CA SER A 243 -2.74 -21.98 1.05
C SER A 243 -1.59 -22.95 1.38
N ASP A 244 -1.66 -24.20 0.94
CA ASP A 244 -0.62 -25.21 1.19
C ASP A 244 0.63 -24.99 0.34
N ASP A 245 0.50 -24.17 -0.74
CA ASP A 245 1.61 -23.77 -1.60
C ASP A 245 2.39 -22.54 -1.06
N ILE A 246 2.06 -22.04 0.12
CA ILE A 246 2.75 -20.93 0.76
C ILE A 246 3.70 -21.45 1.85
N VAL A 247 4.95 -20.94 1.85
CA VAL A 247 5.92 -21.16 2.93
C VAL A 247 6.22 -19.83 3.63
N TYR A 248 6.23 -19.85 4.96
CA TYR A 248 6.63 -18.71 5.79
C TYR A 248 8.07 -18.93 6.28
N SER A 249 9.00 -18.14 5.79
CA SER A 249 10.43 -18.36 6.02
C SER A 249 11.22 -17.05 5.97
N ASN A 250 12.37 -17.00 6.64
CA ASN A 250 13.37 -15.94 6.49
C ASN A 250 14.56 -16.36 5.62
N PHE A 251 14.55 -17.57 5.08
CA PHE A 251 15.69 -18.16 4.37
C PHE A 251 16.07 -17.36 3.12
N TYR A 252 15.10 -16.81 2.38
CA TYR A 252 15.33 -16.18 1.07
C TYR A 252 15.80 -14.75 1.13
N THR A 253 15.35 -13.98 2.13
CA THR A 253 15.63 -12.53 2.23
C THR A 253 16.23 -12.12 3.57
N GLY A 254 16.39 -13.06 4.52
CA GLY A 254 16.78 -12.75 5.89
C GLY A 254 15.66 -12.18 6.77
N VAL A 255 14.50 -11.89 6.20
CA VAL A 255 13.32 -11.38 6.88
C VAL A 255 12.16 -12.36 6.71
N LEU A 256 11.42 -12.63 7.79
CA LEU A 256 10.26 -13.52 7.74
C LEU A 256 9.20 -13.01 6.77
N GLY A 257 8.74 -13.87 5.89
CA GLY A 257 7.75 -13.56 4.87
C GLY A 257 7.11 -14.80 4.26
N ASN A 258 6.02 -14.59 3.54
CA ASN A 258 5.30 -15.62 2.82
C ASN A 258 5.73 -15.65 1.36
N TYR A 259 6.12 -16.83 0.91
CA TYR A 259 6.63 -17.11 -0.44
C TYR A 259 5.87 -18.26 -1.08
N LEU A 260 5.74 -18.21 -2.40
CA LEU A 260 5.07 -19.25 -3.18
C LEU A 260 6.06 -20.41 -3.44
N LYS A 261 5.76 -21.60 -2.97
CA LYS A 261 6.61 -22.80 -3.11
C LYS A 261 6.97 -23.11 -4.56
N GLY A 262 6.02 -22.97 -5.49
CA GLY A 262 6.28 -23.16 -6.91
C GLY A 262 7.34 -22.21 -7.48
N SER A 263 7.35 -20.94 -7.03
CA SER A 263 8.36 -19.96 -7.42
C SER A 263 9.75 -20.34 -6.89
N ILE A 264 9.82 -20.86 -5.67
CA ILE A 264 11.07 -21.32 -5.05
C ILE A 264 11.64 -22.53 -5.80
N ARG A 265 10.80 -23.52 -6.13
CA ARG A 265 11.20 -24.69 -6.94
C ARG A 265 11.71 -24.27 -8.32
N ASN A 266 11.05 -23.31 -8.98
CA ASN A 266 11.49 -22.80 -10.27
C ASN A 266 12.84 -22.07 -10.20
N ALA A 267 13.21 -21.55 -9.03
CA ALA A 267 14.53 -20.98 -8.78
C ALA A 267 15.60 -22.05 -8.41
N GLY A 268 15.25 -23.34 -8.44
CA GLY A 268 16.15 -24.46 -8.14
C GLY A 268 16.40 -24.67 -6.65
N MET A 269 15.54 -24.14 -5.78
CA MET A 269 15.65 -24.29 -4.33
C MET A 269 14.54 -25.19 -3.79
N ASP A 270 14.80 -25.81 -2.62
CA ASP A 270 13.79 -26.59 -1.90
C ASP A 270 12.95 -25.66 -1.00
N PRO A 271 11.63 -25.66 -1.12
CA PRO A 271 10.74 -24.85 -0.29
C PRO A 271 10.34 -25.52 1.04
N ASP A 272 10.61 -26.81 1.24
CA ASP A 272 10.17 -27.62 2.40
C ASP A 272 11.25 -27.76 3.46
#